data_23e82ef2bd90d9cb1ab58234d914062a
#
_entry.id   23e82ef2bd90d9cb1ab58234d914062a
#
_cell.length_a   1.000
_cell.length_b   1.000
_cell.length_c   1.000
_cell.angle_alpha   90.00
_cell.angle_beta   90.00
_cell.angle_gamma   90.00
#
_symmetry.space_group_name_H-M   'P 1'
#
loop_
_entity.id
_entity.type
_entity.pdbx_description
1 polymer ?
#
loop_
_entity_poly.entity_id
_entity_poly.type
_entity_poly.pdbx_seq_one_letter_code
_entity_poly.pdbx_strand_id
1 'polypeptide(L)'
;ARAKETVAFLDRFVRWPGNRGFDASLDHLVQRLERAGYIREDKATPATRLTYRVERYPMANPAWEPTAASVEIVGQRDPVLQLTTNRNMLATNSWSTPDAGVVAPLVDVGRGTPAALDSANVAGKIVLADAGASRLFAEAVLKRGAVGVLGYALPAYLQPEKNTHSIQFGGIPYDTTKRAWGMALSYDARQRLRAALAAGPVQLRVRTNVTWTPNAVERTVVAEVRGSTLPTERFVYSAHVQEPGANDNASGVGAQMEMARVAAELLTANKIDPKRTITFLWGLEIRSTDRYITQDTARAVGIRWGLSLDMVGEDTKKTGGTFLIEKMPDPSAIWTRGEDKHTEWGGSALTKEQMTPHYFNDLVLGRALEMAATNGWVVKTNPFEGGSDHTPFLRAKKPGLLLWHFTDQFYHTDGDRLEMVSADELRNVGVSALVSGLLLTSADGAAARGIVAEVERAALARLLTERTLSQAALASGGAADKERDILETWGSWYDGALAATADIEVGGSSPDTRTAIEAARERVRAAVQAHLAALAPR
;
A
#
# COMPACT_ATOMS: atom_id res chain seq x y z
N ALA A 1 -18.86 -3.56 10.23
CA ALA A 1 -18.61 -3.37 11.67
C ALA A 1 -17.35 -4.12 12.13
N ARG A 2 -17.27 -5.47 12.00
CA ARG A 2 -16.17 -6.29 12.54
C ARG A 2 -14.77 -5.96 12.00
N ALA A 3 -14.66 -5.64 10.71
CA ALA A 3 -13.39 -5.16 10.14
C ALA A 3 -12.94 -3.88 10.86
N LYS A 4 -13.85 -2.92 11.06
CA LYS A 4 -13.56 -1.66 11.78
C LYS A 4 -13.21 -1.87 13.27
N GLU A 5 -13.69 -2.94 13.91
CA GLU A 5 -13.26 -3.32 15.28
C GLU A 5 -11.77 -3.72 15.31
N THR A 6 -11.30 -4.43 14.27
CA THR A 6 -9.88 -4.74 14.13
C THR A 6 -9.07 -3.46 13.92
N VAL A 7 -9.52 -2.57 13.04
CA VAL A 7 -8.89 -1.24 12.85
C VAL A 7 -8.81 -0.48 14.18
N ALA A 8 -9.91 -0.42 14.94
CA ALA A 8 -9.95 0.26 16.23
C ALA A 8 -8.97 -0.33 17.26
N PHE A 9 -8.71 -1.63 17.20
CA PHE A 9 -7.69 -2.24 18.04
C PHE A 9 -6.29 -1.80 17.63
N LEU A 10 -5.98 -1.85 16.34
CA LEU A 10 -4.66 -1.52 15.79
C LEU A 10 -4.32 -0.03 15.92
N ASP A 11 -5.31 0.87 15.73
CA ASP A 11 -5.12 2.32 15.83
C ASP A 11 -4.65 2.81 17.21
N ARG A 12 -4.79 1.97 18.23
CA ARG A 12 -4.28 2.25 19.59
C ARG A 12 -2.76 2.28 19.67
N PHE A 13 -2.07 1.73 18.67
CA PHE A 13 -0.64 1.46 18.70
C PHE A 13 0.11 2.19 17.59
N VAL A 14 1.36 2.52 17.89
CA VAL A 14 2.38 2.76 16.89
C VAL A 14 3.00 1.41 16.57
N ARG A 15 2.92 0.97 15.31
CA ARG A 15 3.19 -0.43 14.91
C ARG A 15 4.49 -0.56 14.11
N TRP A 16 5.62 -0.16 14.68
CA TRP A 16 6.91 -0.38 14.04
C TRP A 16 7.37 -1.84 14.22
N PRO A 17 8.10 -2.41 13.23
CA PRO A 17 8.48 -3.82 13.25
C PRO A 17 9.14 -4.25 14.56
N GLY A 18 8.65 -5.33 15.15
CA GLY A 18 9.17 -5.93 16.36
C GLY A 18 8.93 -5.15 17.65
N ASN A 19 8.23 -4.01 17.61
CA ASN A 19 7.83 -3.32 18.82
C ASN A 19 6.56 -3.91 19.44
N ARG A 20 6.21 -3.47 20.64
CA ARG A 20 5.04 -3.96 21.37
C ARG A 20 3.73 -3.77 20.61
N GLY A 21 3.57 -2.65 19.90
CA GLY A 21 2.34 -2.35 19.16
C GLY A 21 2.17 -3.26 17.93
N PHE A 22 3.27 -3.54 17.23
CA PHE A 22 3.29 -4.47 16.10
C PHE A 22 2.95 -5.90 16.57
N ASP A 23 3.62 -6.37 17.63
CA ASP A 23 3.41 -7.71 18.16
C ASP A 23 1.98 -7.89 18.73
N ALA A 24 1.47 -6.92 19.47
CA ALA A 24 0.11 -6.95 19.99
C ALA A 24 -0.94 -6.99 18.86
N SER A 25 -0.67 -6.32 17.74
CA SER A 25 -1.54 -6.35 16.56
C SER A 25 -1.58 -7.75 15.93
N LEU A 26 -0.42 -8.38 15.76
CA LEU A 26 -0.36 -9.76 15.24
C LEU A 26 -0.99 -10.79 16.20
N ASP A 27 -0.78 -10.63 17.51
CA ASP A 27 -1.41 -11.50 18.51
C ASP A 27 -2.94 -11.37 18.50
N HIS A 28 -3.46 -10.15 18.27
CA HIS A 28 -4.89 -9.92 18.07
C HIS A 28 -5.42 -10.67 16.84
N LEU A 29 -4.70 -10.63 15.71
CA LEU A 29 -5.09 -11.37 14.51
C LEU A 29 -5.10 -12.88 14.76
N VAL A 30 -4.07 -13.43 15.41
CA VAL A 30 -4.02 -14.86 15.77
C VAL A 30 -5.22 -15.26 16.60
N GLN A 31 -5.57 -14.49 17.65
CA GLN A 31 -6.74 -14.76 18.46
C GLN A 31 -8.05 -14.73 17.65
N ARG A 32 -8.17 -13.82 16.68
CA ARG A 32 -9.36 -13.74 15.81
C ARG A 32 -9.42 -14.91 14.84
N LEU A 33 -8.28 -15.35 14.30
CA LEU A 33 -8.20 -16.55 13.45
C LEU A 33 -8.60 -17.81 14.24
N GLU A 34 -8.10 -17.99 15.46
CA GLU A 34 -8.47 -19.13 16.31
C GLU A 34 -9.98 -19.15 16.61
N ARG A 35 -10.58 -17.98 16.93
CA ARG A 35 -12.03 -17.85 17.12
C ARG A 35 -12.82 -18.14 15.84
N ALA A 36 -12.24 -17.91 14.67
CA ALA A 36 -12.85 -18.24 13.38
C ALA A 36 -12.66 -19.71 12.97
N GLY A 37 -11.99 -20.52 13.80
CA GLY A 37 -11.81 -21.95 13.57
C GLY A 37 -10.51 -22.32 12.87
N TYR A 38 -9.57 -21.38 12.67
CA TYR A 38 -8.25 -21.72 12.17
C TYR A 38 -7.43 -22.42 13.26
N ILE A 39 -6.72 -23.46 12.86
CA ILE A 39 -5.87 -24.29 13.74
C ILE A 39 -4.40 -24.01 13.40
N ARG A 40 -3.57 -23.89 14.43
CA ARG A 40 -2.13 -23.70 14.20
C ARG A 40 -1.56 -24.89 13.42
N GLU A 41 -0.76 -24.63 12.42
CA GLU A 41 -0.30 -25.59 11.41
C GLU A 41 0.36 -26.83 12.02
N ASP A 42 1.14 -26.66 13.11
CA ASP A 42 1.78 -27.77 13.83
C ASP A 42 0.81 -28.70 14.58
N LYS A 43 -0.47 -28.27 14.72
CA LYS A 43 -1.56 -29.07 15.31
C LYS A 43 -2.56 -29.58 14.28
N ALA A 44 -2.34 -29.22 13.00
CA ALA A 44 -3.25 -29.57 11.93
C ALA A 44 -3.08 -31.04 11.50
N THR A 45 -4.15 -31.63 11.00
CA THR A 45 -4.16 -32.95 10.35
C THR A 45 -4.27 -32.76 8.83
N PRO A 46 -4.02 -33.81 8.02
CA PRO A 46 -4.22 -33.74 6.55
C PRO A 46 -5.63 -33.31 6.14
N ALA A 47 -6.65 -33.55 6.97
CA ALA A 47 -8.03 -33.14 6.73
C ALA A 47 -8.32 -31.68 7.14
N THR A 48 -7.42 -31.03 7.85
CA THR A 48 -7.62 -29.65 8.32
C THR A 48 -7.52 -28.68 7.14
N ARG A 49 -8.61 -27.93 6.89
CA ARG A 49 -8.72 -26.97 5.80
C ARG A 49 -8.37 -25.54 6.23
N LEU A 50 -8.57 -25.20 7.51
CA LEU A 50 -8.32 -23.88 8.08
C LEU A 50 -7.08 -23.94 8.96
N THR A 51 -5.98 -23.37 8.48
CA THR A 51 -4.70 -23.38 9.20
C THR A 51 -4.10 -21.98 9.29
N TYR A 52 -3.28 -21.76 10.34
CA TYR A 52 -2.42 -20.58 10.41
C TYR A 52 -1.06 -20.93 10.97
N ARG A 53 -0.05 -20.12 10.64
CA ARG A 53 1.28 -20.14 11.23
C ARG A 53 1.80 -18.73 11.47
N VAL A 54 2.78 -18.61 12.36
CA VAL A 54 3.50 -17.37 12.62
C VAL A 54 4.97 -17.60 12.27
N GLU A 55 5.39 -17.00 11.18
CA GLU A 55 6.78 -17.00 10.75
C GLU A 55 7.57 -15.95 11.57
N ARG A 56 8.84 -16.21 11.85
CA ARG A 56 9.68 -15.38 12.72
C ARG A 56 11.03 -15.14 12.08
N TYR A 57 11.43 -13.87 11.99
CA TYR A 57 12.68 -13.47 11.35
C TYR A 57 13.48 -12.55 12.28
N PRO A 58 14.74 -12.91 12.63
CA PRO A 58 15.60 -12.02 13.39
C PRO A 58 15.76 -10.67 12.68
N MET A 59 15.64 -9.59 13.44
CA MET A 59 15.88 -8.25 12.94
C MET A 59 17.38 -7.90 13.00
N ALA A 60 17.87 -7.19 11.99
CA ALA A 60 19.26 -6.71 11.94
C ALA A 60 19.54 -5.63 13.00
N ASN A 61 18.54 -4.78 13.26
CA ASN A 61 18.61 -3.71 14.26
C ASN A 61 17.63 -4.01 15.41
N PRO A 62 17.88 -3.49 16.62
CA PRO A 62 16.90 -3.56 17.71
C PRO A 62 15.55 -2.95 17.30
N ALA A 63 14.45 -3.48 17.82
CA ALA A 63 13.16 -2.86 17.64
C ALA A 63 13.08 -1.55 18.45
N TRP A 64 12.42 -0.56 17.86
CA TRP A 64 12.31 0.79 18.39
C TRP A 64 10.87 1.13 18.79
N GLU A 65 10.72 1.72 19.97
CA GLU A 65 9.41 2.17 20.48
C GLU A 65 9.54 3.54 21.14
N PRO A 66 8.80 4.58 20.68
CA PRO A 66 8.77 5.87 21.35
C PRO A 66 7.88 5.80 22.59
N THR A 67 8.34 6.34 23.71
CA THR A 67 7.58 6.37 24.96
C THR A 67 7.23 7.78 25.42
N ALA A 68 8.09 8.77 25.14
CA ALA A 68 7.82 10.18 25.38
C ALA A 68 8.65 11.06 24.45
N ALA A 69 8.10 12.22 24.06
CA ALA A 69 8.85 13.28 23.39
C ALA A 69 8.18 14.63 23.62
N SER A 70 8.99 15.69 23.76
CA SER A 70 8.53 17.08 23.79
C SER A 70 9.56 18.03 23.19
N VAL A 71 9.06 19.13 22.62
CA VAL A 71 9.85 20.29 22.19
C VAL A 71 9.27 21.53 22.86
N GLU A 72 10.09 22.23 23.63
CA GLU A 72 9.71 23.42 24.40
C GLU A 72 10.61 24.60 24.04
N ILE A 73 10.06 25.78 23.86
CA ILE A 73 10.83 27.03 23.85
C ILE A 73 11.11 27.43 25.30
N VAL A 74 12.40 27.55 25.66
CA VAL A 74 12.78 27.88 27.03
C VAL A 74 12.17 29.23 27.42
N GLY A 75 11.46 29.25 28.56
CA GLY A 75 10.74 30.43 29.05
C GLY A 75 9.28 30.52 28.57
N GLN A 76 8.82 29.65 27.68
CA GLN A 76 7.40 29.54 27.36
C GLN A 76 6.74 28.39 28.13
N ARG A 77 5.42 28.56 28.42
CA ARG A 77 4.66 27.60 29.23
C ARG A 77 4.29 26.33 28.42
N ASP A 78 3.81 26.53 27.18
CA ASP A 78 3.21 25.45 26.41
C ASP A 78 4.24 24.86 25.42
N PRO A 79 4.38 23.54 25.37
CA PRO A 79 5.28 22.91 24.43
C PRO A 79 4.88 23.21 22.97
N VAL A 80 5.86 23.24 22.09
CA VAL A 80 5.64 23.36 20.64
C VAL A 80 5.04 22.06 20.11
N LEU A 81 5.59 20.93 20.56
CA LEU A 81 5.15 19.57 20.22
C LEU A 81 5.28 18.67 21.44
N GLN A 82 4.39 17.68 21.55
CA GLN A 82 4.49 16.59 22.51
C GLN A 82 3.91 15.29 21.93
N LEU A 83 4.50 14.15 22.26
CA LEU A 83 4.14 12.84 21.69
C LEU A 83 2.68 12.44 21.96
N THR A 84 2.10 12.89 23.07
CA THR A 84 0.70 12.61 23.45
C THR A 84 -0.33 13.24 22.53
N THR A 85 0.01 14.31 21.85
CA THR A 85 -0.85 15.01 20.87
C THR A 85 -0.37 14.86 19.43
N ASN A 86 0.91 14.57 19.23
CA ASN A 86 1.55 14.46 17.92
C ASN A 86 2.33 13.14 17.82
N ARG A 87 1.61 12.03 17.68
CA ARG A 87 2.18 10.66 17.73
C ARG A 87 3.28 10.39 16.71
N ASN A 88 3.31 11.13 15.60
CA ASN A 88 4.28 10.98 14.52
C ASN A 88 5.47 11.95 14.60
N MET A 89 5.54 12.79 15.65
CA MET A 89 6.58 13.82 15.76
C MET A 89 8.01 13.27 15.82
N LEU A 90 8.21 12.13 16.51
CA LEU A 90 9.54 11.58 16.72
C LEU A 90 9.90 10.62 15.58
N ALA A 91 10.93 10.96 14.83
CA ALA A 91 11.42 10.13 13.73
C ALA A 91 11.91 8.77 14.25
N THR A 92 11.58 7.69 13.55
CA THR A 92 12.07 6.35 13.91
C THR A 92 13.59 6.33 13.98
N ASN A 93 14.14 5.48 14.82
CA ASN A 93 15.58 5.40 15.14
C ASN A 93 16.16 6.58 15.93
N SER A 94 15.34 7.52 16.40
CA SER A 94 15.77 8.53 17.36
C SER A 94 16.19 7.91 18.69
N TRP A 95 17.17 8.49 19.36
CA TRP A 95 17.64 8.07 20.69
C TRP A 95 17.03 8.91 21.81
N SER A 96 17.05 8.39 23.03
CA SER A 96 16.66 9.13 24.23
C SER A 96 17.66 10.26 24.53
N THR A 97 17.13 11.38 25.01
CA THR A 97 17.94 12.42 25.65
C THR A 97 18.18 12.08 27.12
N PRO A 98 19.11 12.76 27.83
CA PRO A 98 19.12 12.77 29.29
C PRO A 98 17.74 13.19 29.85
N ASP A 99 17.41 12.76 31.08
CA ASP A 99 16.09 13.02 31.70
C ASP A 99 15.75 14.52 31.80
N ALA A 100 16.75 15.37 32.05
CA ALA A 100 16.57 16.83 32.04
C ALA A 100 16.27 17.41 30.65
N GLY A 101 16.42 16.61 29.62
CA GLY A 101 16.39 17.02 28.21
C GLY A 101 17.72 17.66 27.77
N VAL A 102 17.77 17.98 26.49
CA VAL A 102 18.87 18.74 25.88
C VAL A 102 18.40 20.18 25.68
N VAL A 103 19.18 21.16 26.15
CA VAL A 103 18.94 22.58 25.90
C VAL A 103 20.01 23.08 24.96
N ALA A 104 19.60 23.62 23.80
CA ALA A 104 20.52 24.14 22.79
C ALA A 104 19.88 25.26 21.95
N PRO A 105 20.71 26.14 21.35
CA PRO A 105 20.23 27.18 20.45
C PRO A 105 19.55 26.57 19.22
N LEU A 106 18.43 27.17 18.81
CA LEU A 106 17.76 26.87 17.55
C LEU A 106 18.33 27.72 16.42
N VAL A 107 18.56 27.11 15.27
CA VAL A 107 18.93 27.80 14.02
C VAL A 107 18.07 27.32 12.87
N ASP A 108 17.48 28.26 12.11
CA ASP A 108 16.77 27.96 10.87
C ASP A 108 17.75 28.04 9.68
N VAL A 109 17.87 26.97 8.91
CA VAL A 109 18.75 26.89 7.73
C VAL A 109 17.94 26.79 6.43
N GLY A 110 16.71 27.27 6.45
CA GLY A 110 15.83 27.31 5.29
C GLY A 110 15.59 25.94 4.70
N ARG A 111 16.09 25.66 3.50
CA ARG A 111 15.93 24.37 2.80
C ARG A 111 16.93 23.29 3.23
N GLY A 112 17.79 23.56 4.22
CA GLY A 112 18.77 22.60 4.71
C GLY A 112 19.84 22.21 3.68
N THR A 113 20.26 23.16 2.86
CA THR A 113 21.36 22.93 1.90
C THR A 113 22.71 22.85 2.62
N PRO A 114 23.71 22.09 2.10
CA PRO A 114 25.05 22.05 2.71
C PRO A 114 25.63 23.44 2.98
N ALA A 115 25.54 24.36 2.02
CA ALA A 115 26.05 25.73 2.16
C ALA A 115 25.36 26.50 3.31
N ALA A 116 24.03 26.36 3.47
CA ALA A 116 23.28 26.97 4.56
C ALA A 116 23.67 26.39 5.93
N LEU A 117 23.89 25.08 6.00
CA LEU A 117 24.34 24.38 7.19
C LEU A 117 25.75 24.83 7.61
N ASP A 118 26.67 24.98 6.64
CA ASP A 118 28.04 25.45 6.89
C ASP A 118 28.06 26.92 7.33
N SER A 119 27.30 27.79 6.66
CA SER A 119 27.18 29.21 7.00
C SER A 119 26.61 29.46 8.40
N ALA A 120 25.64 28.61 8.81
CA ALA A 120 25.00 28.72 10.12
C ALA A 120 25.86 28.16 11.27
N ASN A 121 26.97 27.47 10.97
CA ASN A 121 27.79 26.77 11.96
C ASN A 121 26.95 25.96 12.94
N VAL A 122 26.35 24.88 12.46
CA VAL A 122 25.30 24.13 13.19
C VAL A 122 25.81 23.24 14.32
N ALA A 123 27.13 23.14 14.52
CA ALA A 123 27.72 22.35 15.60
C ALA A 123 27.17 22.78 16.97
N GLY A 124 26.68 21.83 17.77
CA GLY A 124 26.09 22.09 19.07
C GLY A 124 24.72 22.76 19.08
N LYS A 125 24.09 22.95 17.92
CA LYS A 125 22.77 23.58 17.78
C LYS A 125 21.69 22.57 17.39
N ILE A 126 20.44 22.94 17.58
CA ILE A 126 19.25 22.27 17.04
C ILE A 126 18.92 22.94 15.70
N VAL A 127 18.77 22.14 14.65
CA VAL A 127 18.60 22.63 13.27
C VAL A 127 17.16 22.50 12.84
N LEU A 128 16.54 23.61 12.42
CA LEU A 128 15.26 23.69 11.75
C LEU A 128 15.46 23.83 10.25
N ALA A 129 14.73 23.05 9.45
CA ALA A 129 14.74 23.20 7.99
C ALA A 129 13.45 22.72 7.32
N ASP A 130 13.17 23.28 6.13
CA ASP A 130 12.19 22.75 5.18
C ASP A 130 12.80 21.57 4.41
N ALA A 131 12.97 20.46 5.10
CA ALA A 131 13.57 19.23 4.60
C ALA A 131 13.12 18.04 5.45
N GLY A 132 13.05 16.84 4.83
CA GLY A 132 12.78 15.61 5.57
C GLY A 132 13.86 15.31 6.63
N ALA A 133 13.42 14.82 7.79
CA ALA A 133 14.28 14.56 8.95
C ALA A 133 15.48 13.65 8.63
N SER A 134 15.32 12.64 7.80
CA SER A 134 16.39 11.69 7.43
C SER A 134 17.57 12.40 6.74
N ARG A 135 17.29 13.17 5.68
CA ARG A 135 18.32 13.91 4.94
C ARG A 135 18.96 14.97 5.84
N LEU A 136 18.15 15.71 6.58
CA LEU A 136 18.63 16.75 7.47
C LEU A 136 19.53 16.19 8.58
N PHE A 137 19.17 15.05 9.15
CA PHE A 137 19.97 14.35 10.17
C PHE A 137 21.34 13.93 9.61
N ALA A 138 21.37 13.32 8.43
CA ALA A 138 22.62 12.92 7.80
C ALA A 138 23.56 14.11 7.55
N GLU A 139 23.03 15.24 7.10
CA GLU A 139 23.82 16.42 6.77
C GLU A 139 24.20 17.26 8.00
N ALA A 140 23.27 17.48 8.93
CA ALA A 140 23.50 18.37 10.07
C ALA A 140 24.13 17.63 11.27
N VAL A 141 23.61 16.45 11.63
CA VAL A 141 24.07 15.71 12.82
C VAL A 141 25.32 14.91 12.51
N LEU A 142 25.24 13.99 11.52
CA LEU A 142 26.33 13.06 11.27
C LEU A 142 27.59 13.76 10.73
N LYS A 143 27.43 14.73 9.81
CA LYS A 143 28.57 15.40 9.17
C LYS A 143 29.04 16.66 9.91
N ARG A 144 28.14 17.36 10.63
CA ARG A 144 28.44 18.73 11.15
C ARG A 144 28.26 18.87 12.66
N GLY A 145 27.86 17.82 13.37
CA GLY A 145 27.80 17.83 14.85
C GLY A 145 26.63 18.64 15.44
N ALA A 146 25.54 18.83 14.72
CA ALA A 146 24.30 19.34 15.30
C ALA A 146 23.79 18.38 16.39
N VAL A 147 23.05 18.91 17.38
CA VAL A 147 22.51 18.14 18.50
C VAL A 147 21.32 17.29 18.10
N GLY A 148 20.53 17.81 17.20
CA GLY A 148 19.35 17.14 16.63
C GLY A 148 18.69 18.00 15.57
N VAL A 149 17.67 17.46 14.92
CA VAL A 149 17.01 18.11 13.79
C VAL A 149 15.51 18.18 13.93
N LEU A 150 14.92 19.27 13.42
CA LEU A 150 13.50 19.53 13.27
C LEU A 150 13.22 19.73 11.77
N GLY A 151 12.64 18.72 11.13
CA GLY A 151 12.37 18.72 9.69
C GLY A 151 10.91 18.99 9.37
N TYR A 152 10.66 19.81 8.36
CA TYR A 152 9.34 20.03 7.81
C TYR A 152 9.33 19.66 6.32
N ALA A 153 8.46 18.72 5.91
CA ALA A 153 8.41 18.23 4.54
C ALA A 153 7.01 17.65 4.21
N LEU A 154 5.96 18.44 4.43
CA LEU A 154 4.60 18.02 4.10
C LEU A 154 4.29 18.35 2.62
N PRO A 155 3.89 17.35 1.80
CA PRO A 155 3.42 17.57 0.44
C PRO A 155 2.12 18.39 0.41
N ALA A 156 1.88 19.09 -0.71
CA ALA A 156 0.73 19.97 -0.84
C ALA A 156 -0.63 19.23 -0.78
N TYR A 157 -0.69 17.97 -1.23
CA TYR A 157 -1.93 17.18 -1.19
C TYR A 157 -2.39 16.86 0.25
N LEU A 158 -1.52 16.92 1.25
CA LEU A 158 -1.88 16.81 2.66
C LEU A 158 -2.55 18.07 3.22
N GLN A 159 -2.67 19.13 2.42
CA GLN A 159 -3.29 20.40 2.77
C GLN A 159 -2.78 20.97 4.11
N PRO A 160 -1.46 21.18 4.28
CA PRO A 160 -0.87 21.51 5.58
C PRO A 160 -1.38 22.82 6.18
N GLU A 161 -1.83 23.78 5.36
CA GLU A 161 -2.41 25.05 5.82
C GLU A 161 -3.82 24.88 6.40
N LYS A 162 -4.52 23.82 6.03
CA LYS A 162 -5.81 23.41 6.60
C LYS A 162 -5.62 22.46 7.77
N ASN A 163 -4.79 21.46 7.60
CA ASN A 163 -4.47 20.42 8.58
C ASN A 163 -3.22 20.81 9.39
N THR A 164 -3.27 21.99 10.04
CA THR A 164 -2.09 22.68 10.59
C THR A 164 -1.32 21.91 11.67
N HIS A 165 -1.95 20.91 12.30
CA HIS A 165 -1.34 20.08 13.33
C HIS A 165 -0.87 18.72 12.81
N SER A 166 -1.19 18.34 11.58
CA SER A 166 -0.80 17.06 10.99
C SER A 166 0.72 16.94 10.83
N ILE A 167 1.24 15.78 11.23
CA ILE A 167 2.66 15.43 11.10
C ILE A 167 2.76 14.11 10.36
N GLN A 168 3.44 14.11 9.20
CA GLN A 168 3.78 12.90 8.50
C GLN A 168 4.93 12.18 9.22
N PHE A 169 4.81 10.87 9.46
CA PHE A 169 5.87 10.12 10.10
C PHE A 169 7.13 10.07 9.22
N GLY A 170 8.25 9.82 9.83
CA GLY A 170 9.52 9.65 9.13
C GLY A 170 10.55 8.94 10.01
N GLY A 171 11.70 8.68 9.44
CA GLY A 171 12.83 8.03 10.13
C GLY A 171 14.12 8.82 9.97
N ILE A 172 15.09 8.49 10.82
CA ILE A 172 16.49 8.87 10.66
C ILE A 172 17.35 7.62 10.53
N PRO A 173 18.56 7.70 9.99
CA PRO A 173 19.49 6.58 9.97
C PRO A 173 19.73 6.02 11.38
N TYR A 174 19.73 4.69 11.53
CA TYR A 174 20.14 4.06 12.78
C TYR A 174 21.63 4.32 13.02
N ASP A 175 21.94 5.05 14.08
CA ASP A 175 23.31 5.44 14.41
C ASP A 175 23.60 5.26 15.88
N THR A 176 24.56 4.39 16.20
CA THR A 176 24.99 4.08 17.57
C THR A 176 26.10 5.00 18.08
N THR A 177 26.67 5.83 17.21
CA THR A 177 27.80 6.71 17.53
C THR A 177 27.34 8.04 18.12
N LYS A 178 26.51 8.77 17.39
CA LYS A 178 26.01 10.10 17.82
C LYS A 178 24.84 9.96 18.79
N ARG A 179 24.02 8.93 18.61
CA ARG A 179 22.83 8.68 19.44
C ARG A 179 21.94 9.90 19.60
N ALA A 180 21.75 10.62 18.50
CA ALA A 180 20.96 11.84 18.46
C ALA A 180 19.50 11.55 18.02
N TRP A 181 18.72 12.57 17.83
CA TRP A 181 17.29 12.50 17.52
C TRP A 181 16.93 13.39 16.33
N GLY A 182 15.84 13.03 15.67
CA GLY A 182 15.19 13.84 14.64
C GLY A 182 13.68 13.91 14.89
N MET A 183 13.08 15.00 14.51
CA MET A 183 11.64 15.18 14.61
C MET A 183 11.06 15.73 13.32
N ALA A 184 9.83 15.31 13.01
CA ALA A 184 9.00 15.89 11.97
C ALA A 184 8.09 16.96 12.60
N LEU A 185 7.88 18.06 11.88
CA LEU A 185 7.08 19.18 12.32
C LEU A 185 5.75 19.24 11.60
N SER A 186 4.72 19.70 12.32
CA SER A 186 3.50 20.21 11.72
C SER A 186 3.70 21.62 11.16
N TYR A 187 2.75 22.08 10.34
CA TYR A 187 2.74 23.44 9.82
C TYR A 187 2.74 24.47 10.97
N ASP A 188 1.87 24.29 11.97
CA ASP A 188 1.78 25.17 13.14
C ASP A 188 3.08 25.21 13.95
N ALA A 189 3.67 24.04 14.25
CA ALA A 189 4.92 23.96 14.99
C ALA A 189 6.06 24.71 14.27
N ARG A 190 6.17 24.53 12.95
CA ARG A 190 7.14 25.26 12.11
C ARG A 190 6.92 26.76 12.19
N GLN A 191 5.68 27.24 12.07
CA GLN A 191 5.36 28.67 12.12
C GLN A 191 5.68 29.27 13.50
N ARG A 192 5.33 28.59 14.59
CA ARG A 192 5.64 29.00 15.95
C ARG A 192 7.14 29.15 16.20
N LEU A 193 7.95 28.19 15.74
CA LEU A 193 9.41 28.25 15.87
C LEU A 193 10.02 29.40 15.06
N ARG A 194 9.55 29.62 13.83
CA ARG A 194 10.03 30.75 13.00
C ARG A 194 9.61 32.10 13.56
N ALA A 195 8.41 32.24 14.07
CA ALA A 195 7.96 33.45 14.72
C ALA A 195 8.80 33.77 15.97
N ALA A 196 9.14 32.77 16.76
CA ALA A 196 10.02 32.93 17.91
C ALA A 196 11.43 33.39 17.49
N LEU A 197 12.01 32.77 16.43
CA LEU A 197 13.32 33.17 15.90
C LEU A 197 13.32 34.60 15.31
N ALA A 198 12.22 35.02 14.72
CA ALA A 198 12.07 36.41 14.22
C ALA A 198 12.03 37.44 15.37
N ALA A 199 11.58 37.04 16.54
CA ALA A 199 11.55 37.89 17.74
C ALA A 199 12.91 37.95 18.48
N GLY A 200 13.81 37.02 18.24
CA GLY A 200 15.15 36.98 18.81
C GLY A 200 15.76 35.58 18.94
N PRO A 201 16.92 35.45 19.57
CA PRO A 201 17.55 34.15 19.80
C PRO A 201 16.67 33.18 20.58
N VAL A 202 16.55 31.94 20.11
CA VAL A 202 15.72 30.90 20.70
C VAL A 202 16.59 29.79 21.27
N GLN A 203 16.32 29.41 22.52
CA GLN A 203 16.79 28.16 23.11
C GLN A 203 15.62 27.15 23.14
N LEU A 204 15.85 25.93 22.68
CA LEU A 204 14.89 24.84 22.82
C LEU A 204 15.33 23.88 23.91
N ARG A 205 14.35 23.37 24.67
CA ARG A 205 14.52 22.14 25.45
C ARG A 205 13.81 21.01 24.72
N VAL A 206 14.55 19.96 24.43
CA VAL A 206 14.02 18.75 23.78
C VAL A 206 14.21 17.56 24.71
N ARG A 207 13.13 16.83 24.94
CA ARG A 207 13.13 15.55 25.64
C ARG A 207 12.64 14.46 24.70
N THR A 208 13.34 13.34 24.70
CA THR A 208 12.94 12.11 24.01
C THR A 208 13.19 10.94 24.93
N ASN A 209 12.26 10.00 24.97
CA ASN A 209 12.44 8.73 25.64
C ASN A 209 11.97 7.62 24.70
N VAL A 210 12.84 6.65 24.44
CA VAL A 210 12.58 5.52 23.55
C VAL A 210 13.07 4.23 24.19
N THR A 211 12.39 3.14 23.88
CA THR A 211 12.83 1.80 24.28
C THR A 211 13.42 1.10 23.06
N TRP A 212 14.58 0.48 23.25
CA TRP A 212 15.23 -0.39 22.29
C TRP A 212 15.14 -1.84 22.77
N THR A 213 14.54 -2.72 21.96
CA THR A 213 14.47 -4.15 22.23
C THR A 213 15.54 -4.87 21.41
N PRO A 214 16.66 -5.31 22.02
CA PRO A 214 17.70 -6.05 21.31
C PRO A 214 17.19 -7.43 20.90
N ASN A 215 17.79 -7.99 19.84
CA ASN A 215 17.44 -9.31 19.30
C ASN A 215 15.93 -9.46 18.98
N ALA A 216 15.31 -8.36 18.58
CA ALA A 216 13.90 -8.35 18.20
C ALA A 216 13.65 -9.27 17.01
N VAL A 217 12.43 -9.77 16.92
CA VAL A 217 12.00 -10.69 15.87
C VAL A 217 10.83 -10.06 15.14
N GLU A 218 10.99 -9.90 13.83
CA GLU A 218 9.89 -9.55 12.94
C GLU A 218 9.00 -10.78 12.74
N ARG A 219 7.70 -10.59 12.85
CA ARG A 219 6.70 -11.66 12.76
C ARG A 219 5.84 -11.46 11.52
N THR A 220 5.45 -12.58 10.89
CA THR A 220 4.48 -12.62 9.79
C THR A 220 3.43 -13.68 10.10
N VAL A 221 2.16 -13.32 10.03
CA VAL A 221 1.05 -14.26 10.19
C VAL A 221 0.60 -14.70 8.80
N VAL A 222 0.47 -16.01 8.61
CA VAL A 222 -0.05 -16.62 7.38
C VAL A 222 -1.21 -17.52 7.75
N ALA A 223 -2.39 -17.28 7.18
CA ALA A 223 -3.55 -18.15 7.34
C ALA A 223 -4.00 -18.68 5.99
N GLU A 224 -4.47 -19.92 5.96
CA GLU A 224 -4.87 -20.59 4.72
C GLU A 224 -6.25 -21.25 4.84
N VAL A 225 -7.07 -21.06 3.81
CA VAL A 225 -8.19 -21.95 3.49
C VAL A 225 -7.66 -22.91 2.42
N ARG A 226 -7.25 -24.09 2.86
CA ARG A 226 -6.58 -25.07 1.99
C ARG A 226 -7.52 -25.57 0.90
N GLY A 227 -7.06 -25.59 -0.34
CA GLY A 227 -7.79 -26.12 -1.49
C GLY A 227 -8.12 -27.59 -1.37
N SER A 228 -9.32 -27.99 -1.84
CA SER A 228 -9.75 -29.38 -1.78
C SER A 228 -9.12 -30.28 -2.84
N THR A 229 -8.69 -29.72 -3.97
CA THR A 229 -8.23 -30.50 -5.15
C THR A 229 -6.80 -30.11 -5.55
N LEU A 230 -6.48 -28.82 -5.56
CA LEU A 230 -5.18 -28.27 -5.97
C LEU A 230 -4.59 -27.41 -4.82
N PRO A 231 -4.29 -28.01 -3.66
CA PRO A 231 -3.88 -27.27 -2.47
C PRO A 231 -2.53 -26.55 -2.61
N THR A 232 -1.74 -26.89 -3.62
CA THR A 232 -0.47 -26.21 -3.91
C THR A 232 -0.65 -24.95 -4.74
N GLU A 233 -1.72 -24.84 -5.54
CA GLU A 233 -2.08 -23.60 -6.24
C GLU A 233 -2.79 -22.66 -5.29
N ARG A 234 -2.48 -21.34 -5.36
CA ARG A 234 -3.01 -20.41 -4.37
C ARG A 234 -3.26 -19.00 -4.88
N PHE A 235 -4.28 -18.39 -4.33
CA PHE A 235 -4.54 -16.97 -4.36
C PHE A 235 -4.05 -16.37 -3.05
N VAL A 236 -3.23 -15.32 -3.11
CA VAL A 236 -2.62 -14.70 -1.92
C VAL A 236 -3.15 -13.28 -1.75
N TYR A 237 -3.76 -13.01 -0.60
CA TYR A 237 -4.03 -11.66 -0.12
C TYR A 237 -2.90 -11.20 0.78
N SER A 238 -2.50 -9.92 0.69
CA SER A 238 -1.52 -9.31 1.57
C SER A 238 -2.00 -7.97 2.12
N ALA A 239 -1.65 -7.70 3.37
CA ALA A 239 -1.83 -6.41 4.03
C ALA A 239 -0.73 -6.22 5.08
N HIS A 240 -0.07 -5.08 5.10
CA HIS A 240 0.98 -4.83 6.08
C HIS A 240 0.42 -4.32 7.41
N VAL A 241 1.09 -4.66 8.50
CA VAL A 241 0.71 -4.30 9.86
C VAL A 241 1.49 -3.10 10.37
N GLN A 242 2.76 -2.94 9.89
CA GLN A 242 3.55 -1.78 10.30
C GLN A 242 2.90 -0.49 9.77
N GLU A 243 3.36 0.62 10.32
CA GLU A 243 2.85 1.97 10.20
C GLU A 243 1.77 2.33 11.21
N PRO A 244 1.69 3.61 11.63
CA PRO A 244 0.79 3.99 12.71
C PRO A 244 -0.65 4.26 12.28
N GLY A 245 -0.95 4.42 10.97
CA GLY A 245 -2.25 4.88 10.49
C GLY A 245 -3.41 3.90 10.69
N ALA A 246 -4.61 4.42 10.80
CA ALA A 246 -5.83 3.63 10.87
C ALA A 246 -6.28 3.17 9.48
N ASN A 247 -6.15 4.03 8.47
CA ASN A 247 -6.36 3.67 7.09
C ASN A 247 -5.12 2.96 6.55
N ASP A 248 -3.95 3.54 6.76
CA ASP A 248 -2.65 3.00 6.37
C ASP A 248 -1.91 2.31 7.54
N ASN A 249 -1.90 0.96 7.67
CA ASN A 249 -2.75 0.05 6.90
C ASN A 249 -3.56 -0.85 7.84
N ALA A 250 -4.05 -0.31 8.98
CA ALA A 250 -4.95 -1.10 9.82
C ALA A 250 -6.26 -1.43 9.09
N SER A 251 -6.64 -0.63 8.06
CA SER A 251 -7.84 -0.88 7.25
C SER A 251 -7.70 -2.14 6.40
N GLY A 252 -6.58 -2.30 5.67
CA GLY A 252 -6.29 -3.51 4.91
C GLY A 252 -6.20 -4.74 5.79
N VAL A 253 -5.51 -4.63 6.93
CA VAL A 253 -5.45 -5.69 7.94
C VAL A 253 -6.84 -6.09 8.42
N GLY A 254 -7.69 -5.11 8.76
CA GLY A 254 -9.04 -5.36 9.27
C GLY A 254 -9.98 -5.95 8.23
N ALA A 255 -9.94 -5.46 6.99
CA ALA A 255 -10.70 -6.01 5.88
C ALA A 255 -10.29 -7.47 5.61
N GLN A 256 -9.00 -7.72 5.48
CA GLN A 256 -8.46 -9.06 5.22
C GLN A 256 -8.77 -10.04 6.37
N MET A 257 -8.72 -9.61 7.64
CA MET A 257 -9.10 -10.45 8.78
C MET A 257 -10.59 -10.83 8.72
N GLU A 258 -11.46 -9.91 8.34
CA GLU A 258 -12.88 -10.22 8.19
C GLU A 258 -13.14 -11.13 6.98
N MET A 259 -12.40 -10.97 5.88
CA MET A 259 -12.44 -11.88 4.74
C MET A 259 -12.05 -13.31 5.15
N ALA A 260 -10.98 -13.47 5.94
CA ALA A 260 -10.55 -14.77 6.46
C ALA A 260 -11.64 -15.42 7.34
N ARG A 261 -12.27 -14.63 8.22
CA ARG A 261 -13.37 -15.10 9.07
C ARG A 261 -14.59 -15.55 8.24
N VAL A 262 -14.99 -14.74 7.25
CA VAL A 262 -16.13 -15.05 6.38
C VAL A 262 -15.85 -16.30 5.54
N ALA A 263 -14.65 -16.43 4.99
CA ALA A 263 -14.25 -17.63 4.24
C ALA A 263 -14.32 -18.89 5.11
N ALA A 264 -13.88 -18.82 6.37
CA ALA A 264 -13.99 -19.94 7.32
C ALA A 264 -15.45 -20.29 7.64
N GLU A 265 -16.30 -19.29 7.86
CA GLU A 265 -17.73 -19.49 8.13
C GLU A 265 -18.44 -20.14 6.93
N LEU A 266 -18.19 -19.63 5.71
CA LEU A 266 -18.79 -20.18 4.50
C LEU A 266 -18.30 -21.60 4.20
N LEU A 267 -17.02 -21.90 4.45
CA LEU A 267 -16.46 -23.24 4.31
C LEU A 267 -17.12 -24.21 5.30
N THR A 268 -17.21 -23.84 6.57
CA THR A 268 -17.82 -24.66 7.63
C THR A 268 -19.31 -24.90 7.37
N ALA A 269 -19.99 -23.93 6.80
CA ALA A 269 -21.39 -24.04 6.40
C ALA A 269 -21.59 -24.78 5.06
N ASN A 270 -20.54 -25.30 4.43
CA ASN A 270 -20.56 -25.95 3.12
C ASN A 270 -21.16 -25.05 2.01
N LYS A 271 -20.96 -23.74 2.10
CA LYS A 271 -21.40 -22.76 1.09
C LYS A 271 -20.33 -22.51 0.02
N ILE A 272 -19.08 -22.80 0.33
CA ILE A 272 -17.94 -22.75 -0.59
C ILE A 272 -17.10 -24.02 -0.45
N ASP A 273 -16.44 -24.38 -1.51
CA ASP A 273 -15.40 -25.42 -1.54
C ASP A 273 -14.27 -25.01 -2.49
N PRO A 274 -13.39 -24.08 -2.06
CA PRO A 274 -12.25 -23.66 -2.89
C PRO A 274 -11.41 -24.87 -3.28
N LYS A 275 -11.15 -25.02 -4.58
CA LYS A 275 -10.32 -26.10 -5.14
C LYS A 275 -8.84 -25.80 -5.01
N ARG A 276 -8.49 -24.51 -5.12
CA ARG A 276 -7.16 -23.93 -4.86
C ARG A 276 -7.14 -23.30 -3.49
N THR A 277 -5.96 -23.14 -2.90
CA THR A 277 -5.79 -22.52 -1.56
C THR A 277 -6.01 -21.00 -1.62
N ILE A 278 -6.68 -20.46 -0.62
CA ILE A 278 -6.74 -19.03 -0.36
C ILE A 278 -5.78 -18.76 0.81
N THR A 279 -4.84 -17.85 0.61
CA THR A 279 -3.85 -17.46 1.62
C THR A 279 -4.08 -16.01 2.02
N PHE A 280 -3.97 -15.74 3.32
CA PHE A 280 -4.01 -14.41 3.92
C PHE A 280 -2.67 -14.15 4.61
N LEU A 281 -1.97 -13.07 4.24
CA LEU A 281 -0.64 -12.71 4.71
C LEU A 281 -0.67 -11.35 5.42
N TRP A 282 -0.18 -11.30 6.67
CA TRP A 282 -0.03 -10.07 7.44
C TRP A 282 1.38 -9.96 8.00
N GLY A 283 2.04 -8.85 7.74
CA GLY A 283 3.42 -8.66 8.21
C GLY A 283 3.97 -7.26 7.94
N LEU A 284 5.26 -7.21 7.63
CA LEU A 284 5.96 -5.99 7.22
C LEU A 284 5.77 -5.79 5.71
N GLU A 285 5.41 -4.58 5.33
CA GLU A 285 5.17 -4.16 3.95
C GLU A 285 6.31 -4.60 3.02
N ILE A 286 5.94 -5.06 1.84
CA ILE A 286 6.86 -5.55 0.80
C ILE A 286 7.71 -6.73 1.29
N ARG A 287 8.38 -6.60 2.43
CA ARG A 287 9.36 -7.58 2.91
C ARG A 287 8.73 -8.93 3.28
N SER A 288 7.60 -8.93 3.99
CA SER A 288 6.93 -10.19 4.35
C SER A 288 6.39 -10.91 3.11
N THR A 289 5.84 -10.18 2.15
CA THR A 289 5.36 -10.72 0.88
C THR A 289 6.51 -11.22 0.01
N ASP A 290 7.62 -10.49 -0.07
CA ASP A 290 8.82 -10.91 -0.79
C ASP A 290 9.39 -12.21 -0.21
N ARG A 291 9.53 -12.31 1.12
CA ARG A 291 9.97 -13.54 1.79
C ARG A 291 9.02 -14.70 1.55
N TYR A 292 7.72 -14.45 1.65
CA TYR A 292 6.70 -15.48 1.38
C TYR A 292 6.84 -16.07 -0.02
N ILE A 293 7.21 -15.26 -1.00
CA ILE A 293 7.42 -15.69 -2.40
C ILE A 293 8.80 -16.37 -2.56
N THR A 294 9.87 -15.77 -2.01
CA THR A 294 11.25 -16.13 -2.39
C THR A 294 11.87 -17.24 -1.54
N GLN A 295 11.42 -17.44 -0.30
CA GLN A 295 12.04 -18.41 0.62
C GLN A 295 11.58 -19.86 0.44
N ASP A 296 10.56 -20.11 -0.38
CA ASP A 296 10.05 -21.45 -0.67
C ASP A 296 9.69 -21.55 -2.15
N THR A 297 10.56 -22.20 -2.92
CA THR A 297 10.41 -22.33 -4.37
C THR A 297 9.14 -23.11 -4.76
N ALA A 298 8.77 -24.16 -4.00
CA ALA A 298 7.57 -24.94 -4.28
C ALA A 298 6.30 -24.09 -4.08
N ARG A 299 6.28 -23.31 -3.01
CA ARG A 299 5.22 -22.33 -2.72
C ARG A 299 5.16 -21.26 -3.81
N ALA A 300 6.31 -20.71 -4.21
CA ALA A 300 6.39 -19.69 -5.25
C ALA A 300 5.80 -20.14 -6.57
N VAL A 301 6.08 -21.39 -7.00
CA VAL A 301 5.50 -21.99 -8.22
C VAL A 301 3.98 -22.05 -8.12
N GLY A 302 3.44 -22.37 -6.95
CA GLY A 302 2.00 -22.48 -6.71
C GLY A 302 1.24 -21.16 -6.65
N ILE A 303 1.90 -20.02 -6.46
CA ILE A 303 1.23 -18.72 -6.43
C ILE A 303 0.73 -18.36 -7.82
N ARG A 304 -0.58 -18.22 -7.98
CA ARG A 304 -1.26 -17.84 -9.21
C ARG A 304 -1.62 -16.37 -9.25
N TRP A 305 -2.06 -15.80 -8.13
CA TRP A 305 -2.50 -14.39 -8.01
C TRP A 305 -2.10 -13.83 -6.65
N GLY A 306 -1.78 -12.54 -6.65
CA GLY A 306 -1.59 -11.72 -5.47
C GLY A 306 -2.51 -10.51 -5.49
N LEU A 307 -3.17 -10.21 -4.37
CA LEU A 307 -4.02 -9.03 -4.22
C LEU A 307 -3.67 -8.35 -2.91
N SER A 308 -3.12 -7.15 -3.01
CA SER A 308 -2.77 -6.32 -1.86
C SER A 308 -3.94 -5.45 -1.45
N LEU A 309 -4.22 -5.38 -0.15
CA LEU A 309 -5.18 -4.48 0.46
C LEU A 309 -4.42 -3.46 1.29
N ASP A 310 -4.36 -2.23 0.80
CA ASP A 310 -3.66 -1.14 1.44
C ASP A 310 -4.52 0.12 1.40
N MET A 311 -4.74 0.76 2.57
CA MET A 311 -5.60 1.94 2.64
C MET A 311 -7.02 1.70 2.06
N VAL A 312 -7.70 0.62 2.45
CA VAL A 312 -8.98 0.20 1.86
C VAL A 312 -10.21 0.63 2.67
N GLY A 313 -10.05 1.50 3.64
CA GLY A 313 -11.11 1.85 4.58
C GLY A 313 -11.47 3.33 4.64
N GLU A 314 -10.98 4.18 3.76
CA GLU A 314 -11.19 5.61 3.86
C GLU A 314 -12.67 6.03 3.88
N ASP A 315 -13.01 6.92 4.81
CA ASP A 315 -14.21 7.75 4.68
C ASP A 315 -13.93 8.87 3.68
N THR A 316 -14.22 8.61 2.41
CA THR A 316 -13.88 9.49 1.28
C THR A 316 -14.44 10.91 1.41
N LYS A 317 -15.52 11.10 2.19
CA LYS A 317 -16.08 12.43 2.48
C LYS A 317 -15.21 13.24 3.45
N LYS A 318 -14.43 12.57 4.29
CA LYS A 318 -13.54 13.20 5.27
C LYS A 318 -12.13 13.35 4.74
N THR A 319 -11.62 12.33 4.07
CA THR A 319 -10.23 12.27 3.60
C THR A 319 -10.04 12.96 2.25
N GLY A 320 -11.08 13.00 1.42
CA GLY A 320 -11.02 13.51 0.05
C GLY A 320 -10.53 12.46 -0.97
N GLY A 321 -10.16 11.27 -0.50
CA GLY A 321 -9.69 10.18 -1.35
C GLY A 321 -10.80 9.53 -2.18
N THR A 322 -10.40 8.64 -3.08
CA THR A 322 -11.29 7.82 -3.91
C THR A 322 -10.76 6.40 -3.90
N PHE A 323 -11.66 5.41 -3.89
CA PHE A 323 -11.23 4.02 -4.05
C PHE A 323 -10.65 3.79 -5.44
N LEU A 324 -9.46 3.21 -5.47
CA LEU A 324 -8.68 2.92 -6.66
C LEU A 324 -8.29 1.45 -6.73
N ILE A 325 -8.31 0.91 -7.93
CA ILE A 325 -7.60 -0.32 -8.27
C ILE A 325 -6.36 0.11 -9.03
N GLU A 326 -5.18 0.00 -8.41
CA GLU A 326 -3.94 0.19 -9.13
C GLU A 326 -3.71 -1.02 -10.04
N LYS A 327 -3.73 -0.76 -11.33
CA LYS A 327 -3.59 -1.82 -12.35
C LYS A 327 -2.18 -2.41 -12.34
N MET A 328 -2.08 -3.67 -12.70
CA MET A 328 -0.79 -4.23 -13.13
C MET A 328 -0.21 -3.39 -14.26
N PRO A 329 1.11 -3.42 -14.47
CA PRO A 329 1.73 -2.73 -15.61
C PRO A 329 1.01 -3.03 -16.93
N ASP A 330 0.29 -2.04 -17.44
CA ASP A 330 -0.41 -2.04 -18.72
C ASP A 330 -0.04 -0.78 -19.54
N PRO A 331 -0.50 -0.64 -20.79
CA PRO A 331 -0.14 0.52 -21.61
C PRO A 331 -0.52 1.87 -21.02
N SER A 332 -1.48 1.97 -20.09
CA SER A 332 -1.83 3.23 -19.42
C SER A 332 -0.72 3.79 -18.54
N ALA A 333 0.18 2.94 -18.05
CA ALA A 333 1.34 3.38 -17.27
C ALA A 333 2.48 3.96 -18.15
N ILE A 334 2.41 3.76 -19.47
CA ILE A 334 3.35 4.36 -20.44
C ILE A 334 2.72 5.62 -21.06
N TRP A 335 1.45 5.52 -21.44
CA TRP A 335 0.70 6.61 -22.08
C TRP A 335 -0.52 6.96 -21.24
N THR A 336 -0.30 7.78 -20.22
CA THR A 336 -1.37 8.32 -19.39
C THR A 336 -2.18 9.33 -20.19
N ARG A 337 -3.43 8.97 -20.54
CA ARG A 337 -4.33 9.82 -21.32
C ARG A 337 -5.81 9.50 -21.06
N GLY A 338 -6.71 10.43 -21.39
CA GLY A 338 -8.12 10.28 -21.08
C GLY A 338 -8.38 10.23 -19.60
N GLU A 339 -9.03 9.16 -19.13
CA GLU A 339 -9.32 8.93 -17.72
C GLU A 339 -8.14 8.29 -16.95
N ASP A 340 -7.15 7.72 -17.65
CA ASP A 340 -5.95 7.19 -16.99
C ASP A 340 -5.06 8.34 -16.52
N LYS A 341 -4.89 8.44 -15.21
CA LYS A 341 -4.03 9.44 -14.57
C LYS A 341 -3.31 8.80 -13.39
N HIS A 342 -2.06 9.18 -13.25
CA HIS A 342 -1.36 8.91 -11.99
C HIS A 342 -1.96 9.76 -10.87
N THR A 343 -1.86 9.25 -9.66
CA THR A 343 -2.21 9.99 -8.45
C THR A 343 -1.11 11.00 -8.11
N GLU A 344 -1.32 11.82 -7.09
CA GLU A 344 -0.30 12.73 -6.57
C GLU A 344 0.87 11.98 -5.88
N TRP A 345 0.68 10.70 -5.55
CA TRP A 345 1.78 9.84 -5.10
C TRP A 345 2.82 9.65 -6.21
N GLY A 346 2.34 9.48 -7.44
CA GLY A 346 3.13 9.42 -8.65
C GLY A 346 3.73 8.03 -8.93
N GLY A 347 3.91 7.73 -10.21
CA GLY A 347 4.48 6.48 -10.70
C GLY A 347 5.83 6.67 -11.38
N SER A 348 6.60 5.60 -11.49
CA SER A 348 7.80 5.55 -12.33
C SER A 348 7.41 5.31 -13.79
N ALA A 349 8.15 5.94 -14.72
CA ALA A 349 7.99 5.64 -16.15
C ALA A 349 8.29 4.15 -16.40
N LEU A 350 7.39 3.47 -17.11
CA LEU A 350 7.54 2.07 -17.52
C LEU A 350 7.93 1.95 -18.99
N THR A 351 8.50 0.81 -19.34
CA THR A 351 8.74 0.39 -20.72
C THR A 351 7.78 -0.73 -21.13
N LYS A 352 7.67 -1.01 -22.43
CA LYS A 352 6.78 -2.08 -22.93
C LYS A 352 7.17 -3.46 -22.39
N GLU A 353 8.47 -3.71 -22.16
CA GLU A 353 9.00 -4.98 -21.66
C GLU A 353 8.62 -5.25 -20.20
N GLN A 354 8.23 -4.21 -19.46
CA GLN A 354 7.79 -4.33 -18.06
C GLN A 354 6.29 -4.63 -17.94
N MET A 355 5.54 -4.50 -19.03
CA MET A 355 4.13 -4.86 -19.05
C MET A 355 3.93 -6.36 -18.85
N THR A 356 2.89 -6.71 -18.12
CA THR A 356 2.49 -8.10 -17.89
C THR A 356 1.03 -8.27 -18.30
N PRO A 357 0.75 -8.68 -19.56
CA PRO A 357 -0.61 -8.89 -20.04
C PRO A 357 -1.34 -9.94 -19.21
N HIS A 358 -2.43 -9.54 -18.56
CA HIS A 358 -3.22 -10.42 -17.70
C HIS A 358 -4.66 -9.91 -17.52
N TYR A 359 -5.61 -10.81 -17.42
CA TYR A 359 -7.04 -10.53 -17.23
C TYR A 359 -7.37 -9.97 -15.83
N PHE A 360 -6.44 -10.02 -14.89
CA PHE A 360 -6.70 -9.77 -13.48
C PHE A 360 -7.14 -8.33 -13.21
N ASN A 361 -6.65 -7.34 -13.98
CA ASN A 361 -7.12 -5.96 -13.94
C ASN A 361 -8.65 -5.88 -14.14
N ASP A 362 -9.13 -6.48 -15.22
CA ASP A 362 -10.55 -6.41 -15.60
C ASP A 362 -11.44 -7.26 -14.68
N LEU A 363 -10.95 -8.44 -14.24
CA LEU A 363 -11.70 -9.31 -13.33
C LEU A 363 -11.97 -8.62 -11.99
N VAL A 364 -10.94 -8.03 -11.37
CA VAL A 364 -11.10 -7.38 -10.06
C VAL A 364 -11.94 -6.10 -10.20
N LEU A 365 -11.74 -5.34 -11.28
CA LEU A 365 -12.58 -4.18 -11.58
C LEU A 365 -14.04 -4.58 -11.78
N GLY A 366 -14.32 -5.66 -12.52
CA GLY A 366 -15.66 -6.19 -12.73
C GLY A 366 -16.36 -6.50 -11.40
N ARG A 367 -15.71 -7.18 -10.48
CA ARG A 367 -16.26 -7.50 -9.13
C ARG A 367 -16.52 -6.24 -8.31
N ALA A 368 -15.64 -5.24 -8.39
CA ALA A 368 -15.85 -3.96 -7.70
C ALA A 368 -17.03 -3.18 -8.32
N LEU A 369 -17.17 -3.17 -9.64
CA LEU A 369 -18.30 -2.52 -10.33
C LEU A 369 -19.64 -3.22 -10.04
N GLU A 370 -19.68 -4.55 -9.94
CA GLU A 370 -20.85 -5.30 -9.50
C GLU A 370 -21.30 -4.86 -8.09
N MET A 371 -20.34 -4.72 -7.16
CA MET A 371 -20.64 -4.20 -5.82
C MET A 371 -21.14 -2.75 -5.89
N ALA A 372 -20.50 -1.89 -6.69
CA ALA A 372 -20.88 -0.50 -6.89
C ALA A 372 -22.31 -0.35 -7.42
N ALA A 373 -22.74 -1.22 -8.32
CA ALA A 373 -24.09 -1.23 -8.87
C ALA A 373 -25.17 -1.45 -7.80
N THR A 374 -24.83 -2.06 -6.66
CA THR A 374 -25.79 -2.32 -5.57
C THR A 374 -25.99 -1.14 -4.63
N ASN A 375 -25.05 -0.20 -4.54
CA ASN A 375 -25.05 0.82 -3.49
C ASN A 375 -24.48 2.20 -3.90
N GLY A 376 -24.11 2.37 -5.17
CA GLY A 376 -23.57 3.64 -5.68
C GLY A 376 -22.12 3.93 -5.23
N TRP A 377 -21.38 2.92 -4.83
CA TRP A 377 -19.96 3.03 -4.51
C TRP A 377 -19.16 3.55 -5.70
N VAL A 378 -18.24 4.48 -5.48
CA VAL A 378 -17.40 5.04 -6.54
C VAL A 378 -16.14 4.19 -6.67
N VAL A 379 -15.96 3.57 -7.82
CA VAL A 379 -14.79 2.75 -8.16
C VAL A 379 -14.05 3.39 -9.32
N LYS A 380 -12.75 3.59 -9.17
CA LYS A 380 -11.87 4.05 -10.23
C LYS A 380 -10.65 3.15 -10.34
N THR A 381 -9.86 3.36 -11.37
CA THR A 381 -8.55 2.72 -11.56
C THR A 381 -7.48 3.78 -11.75
N ASN A 382 -6.24 3.47 -11.41
CA ASN A 382 -5.07 4.25 -11.80
C ASN A 382 -4.05 3.34 -12.51
N PRO A 383 -3.18 3.92 -13.36
CA PRO A 383 -2.03 3.21 -13.90
C PRO A 383 -1.12 2.70 -12.77
N PHE A 384 -0.28 1.72 -13.08
CA PHE A 384 0.70 1.18 -12.13
C PHE A 384 1.62 2.29 -11.58
N GLU A 385 1.76 2.35 -10.28
CA GLU A 385 2.62 3.28 -9.54
C GLU A 385 3.65 2.54 -8.67
N GLY A 386 3.23 1.42 -8.05
CA GLY A 386 4.08 0.60 -7.19
C GLY A 386 4.01 1.00 -5.72
N GLY A 387 5.00 0.60 -4.94
CA GLY A 387 5.20 1.09 -3.58
C GLY A 387 4.57 0.26 -2.47
N SER A 388 3.76 -0.78 -2.76
CA SER A 388 3.15 -1.62 -1.73
C SER A 388 3.32 -3.13 -2.01
N ASP A 389 2.64 -3.97 -1.25
CA ASP A 389 2.75 -5.44 -1.20
C ASP A 389 2.46 -6.19 -2.51
N HIS A 390 1.86 -5.55 -3.50
CA HIS A 390 1.66 -6.13 -4.83
C HIS A 390 2.97 -6.21 -5.64
N THR A 391 3.94 -5.34 -5.36
CA THR A 391 5.20 -5.28 -6.13
C THR A 391 6.07 -6.53 -6.03
N PRO A 392 6.18 -7.26 -4.91
CA PRO A 392 6.87 -8.54 -4.87
C PRO A 392 6.29 -9.60 -5.83
N PHE A 393 4.97 -9.65 -5.99
CA PHE A 393 4.34 -10.56 -6.96
C PHE A 393 4.78 -10.21 -8.39
N LEU A 394 4.73 -8.95 -8.77
CA LEU A 394 5.13 -8.49 -10.09
C LEU A 394 6.63 -8.75 -10.36
N ARG A 395 7.51 -8.51 -9.37
CA ARG A 395 8.94 -8.86 -9.48
C ARG A 395 9.15 -10.36 -9.69
N ALA A 396 8.32 -11.19 -9.08
CA ALA A 396 8.34 -12.65 -9.28
C ALA A 396 7.59 -13.10 -10.54
N LYS A 397 7.19 -12.16 -11.41
CA LYS A 397 6.39 -12.40 -12.62
C LYS A 397 5.08 -13.14 -12.33
N LYS A 398 4.44 -12.78 -11.23
CA LYS A 398 3.11 -13.22 -10.84
C LYS A 398 2.14 -12.05 -10.98
N PRO A 399 0.87 -12.29 -11.33
CA PRO A 399 -0.13 -11.23 -11.26
C PRO A 399 -0.22 -10.64 -9.87
N GLY A 400 -0.18 -9.31 -9.79
CA GLY A 400 -0.25 -8.58 -8.53
C GLY A 400 -0.98 -7.26 -8.69
N LEU A 401 -2.05 -7.02 -7.92
CA LEU A 401 -2.86 -5.82 -7.91
C LEU A 401 -2.87 -5.18 -6.52
N LEU A 402 -3.07 -3.88 -6.49
CA LEU A 402 -3.30 -3.12 -5.28
C LEU A 402 -4.73 -2.57 -5.26
N LEU A 403 -5.41 -2.76 -4.14
CA LEU A 403 -6.64 -2.06 -3.79
C LEU A 403 -6.29 -1.00 -2.75
N TRP A 404 -6.61 0.26 -3.05
CA TRP A 404 -6.25 1.37 -2.18
C TRP A 404 -7.18 2.57 -2.32
N HIS A 405 -6.96 3.62 -1.52
CA HIS A 405 -7.59 4.92 -1.70
C HIS A 405 -6.52 5.99 -1.83
N PHE A 406 -6.73 6.95 -2.74
CA PHE A 406 -5.93 8.15 -2.86
C PHE A 406 -6.72 9.27 -3.58
N THR A 407 -6.51 10.59 -3.37
CA THR A 407 -5.54 11.22 -2.49
C THR A 407 -6.14 11.42 -1.11
N ASP A 408 -5.52 10.85 -0.07
CA ASP A 408 -5.90 11.07 1.32
C ASP A 408 -5.15 12.27 1.90
N GLN A 409 -5.87 13.31 2.36
CA GLN A 409 -5.24 14.48 3.00
C GLN A 409 -4.57 14.17 4.35
N PHE A 410 -4.74 12.94 4.88
CA PHE A 410 -4.11 12.48 6.13
C PHE A 410 -3.06 11.38 5.90
N TYR A 411 -2.74 11.04 4.65
CA TYR A 411 -1.79 10.00 4.28
C TYR A 411 -0.47 10.10 5.04
N HIS A 412 -0.08 9.02 5.73
CA HIS A 412 1.10 8.93 6.58
C HIS A 412 1.13 9.93 7.76
N THR A 413 0.03 10.62 8.05
CA THR A 413 0.01 11.60 9.15
C THR A 413 -0.60 11.04 10.42
N ASP A 414 -0.39 11.73 11.53
CA ASP A 414 -1.05 11.46 12.81
C ASP A 414 -2.56 11.81 12.81
N GLY A 415 -3.06 12.40 11.71
CA GLY A 415 -4.47 12.57 11.42
C GLY A 415 -5.17 11.36 10.81
N ASP A 416 -4.41 10.35 10.34
CA ASP A 416 -4.97 9.07 9.90
C ASP A 416 -5.38 8.21 11.10
N ARG A 417 -6.63 8.40 11.53
CA ARG A 417 -7.20 7.80 12.74
C ARG A 417 -8.52 7.08 12.42
N LEU A 418 -8.99 6.29 13.39
CA LEU A 418 -10.21 5.47 13.28
C LEU A 418 -11.44 6.23 12.76
N GLU A 419 -11.58 7.52 13.11
CA GLU A 419 -12.68 8.37 12.65
C GLU A 419 -12.63 8.67 11.15
N MET A 420 -11.49 8.48 10.49
CA MET A 420 -11.30 8.61 9.05
C MET A 420 -11.60 7.31 8.29
N VAL A 421 -11.99 6.25 9.01
CA VAL A 421 -12.27 4.93 8.40
C VAL A 421 -13.77 4.67 8.32
N SER A 422 -14.24 4.24 7.14
CA SER A 422 -15.62 3.88 6.82
C SER A 422 -15.83 2.36 6.91
N ALA A 423 -16.86 1.94 7.62
CA ALA A 423 -17.24 0.51 7.66
C ALA A 423 -17.85 0.04 6.33
N ASP A 424 -18.43 0.95 5.55
CA ASP A 424 -19.02 0.65 4.24
C ASP A 424 -17.92 0.44 3.18
N GLU A 425 -16.86 1.26 3.18
CA GLU A 425 -15.70 1.05 2.32
C GLU A 425 -15.02 -0.29 2.62
N LEU A 426 -14.74 -0.58 3.89
CA LEU A 426 -14.19 -1.88 4.31
C LEU A 426 -15.05 -3.06 3.85
N ARG A 427 -16.39 -2.92 3.87
CA ARG A 427 -17.31 -3.95 3.38
C ARG A 427 -17.23 -4.09 1.86
N ASN A 428 -17.31 -2.97 1.15
CA ASN A 428 -17.33 -2.95 -0.32
C ASN A 428 -16.05 -3.57 -0.89
N VAL A 429 -14.89 -3.13 -0.39
CA VAL A 429 -13.60 -3.67 -0.80
C VAL A 429 -13.45 -5.12 -0.38
N GLY A 430 -13.76 -5.46 0.88
CA GLY A 430 -13.62 -6.83 1.38
C GLY A 430 -14.50 -7.84 0.64
N VAL A 431 -15.74 -7.47 0.27
CA VAL A 431 -16.62 -8.34 -0.54
C VAL A 431 -16.07 -8.50 -1.95
N SER A 432 -15.70 -7.42 -2.63
CA SER A 432 -15.18 -7.47 -4.00
C SER A 432 -13.88 -8.29 -4.09
N ALA A 433 -12.97 -8.09 -3.13
CA ALA A 433 -11.73 -8.83 -3.05
C ALA A 433 -11.98 -10.33 -2.78
N LEU A 434 -12.79 -10.67 -1.77
CA LEU A 434 -13.04 -12.07 -1.42
C LEU A 434 -13.75 -12.83 -2.55
N VAL A 435 -14.73 -12.21 -3.22
CA VAL A 435 -15.42 -12.80 -4.38
C VAL A 435 -14.45 -13.05 -5.53
N SER A 436 -13.52 -12.14 -5.82
CA SER A 436 -12.46 -12.33 -6.82
C SER A 436 -11.63 -13.57 -6.55
N GLY A 437 -11.17 -13.75 -5.30
CA GLY A 437 -10.39 -14.94 -4.92
C GLY A 437 -11.20 -16.23 -4.91
N LEU A 438 -12.43 -16.21 -4.40
CA LEU A 438 -13.33 -17.38 -4.41
C LEU A 438 -13.64 -17.84 -5.83
N LEU A 439 -13.89 -16.90 -6.75
CA LEU A 439 -14.12 -17.19 -8.15
C LEU A 439 -12.91 -17.91 -8.78
N LEU A 440 -11.71 -17.33 -8.66
CA LEU A 440 -10.49 -17.88 -9.24
C LEU A 440 -10.03 -19.18 -8.58
N THR A 441 -10.35 -19.38 -7.31
CA THR A 441 -9.99 -20.62 -6.61
C THR A 441 -10.98 -21.77 -6.84
N SER A 442 -12.14 -21.50 -7.49
CA SER A 442 -13.21 -22.49 -7.64
C SER A 442 -13.75 -22.59 -9.08
N ALA A 443 -13.23 -21.79 -10.02
CA ALA A 443 -13.78 -21.66 -11.38
C ALA A 443 -13.83 -22.97 -12.13
N ASP A 444 -15.02 -23.34 -12.60
CA ASP A 444 -15.24 -24.37 -13.61
C ASP A 444 -15.15 -23.78 -15.04
N GLY A 445 -15.35 -24.63 -16.06
CA GLY A 445 -15.32 -24.20 -17.45
C GLY A 445 -16.37 -23.15 -17.81
N ALA A 446 -17.55 -23.17 -17.17
CA ALA A 446 -18.58 -22.16 -17.42
C ALA A 446 -18.17 -20.80 -16.85
N ALA A 447 -17.65 -20.77 -15.64
CA ALA A 447 -17.09 -19.55 -15.02
C ALA A 447 -15.90 -19.01 -15.81
N ALA A 448 -14.98 -19.87 -16.24
CA ALA A 448 -13.83 -19.48 -17.06
C ALA A 448 -14.28 -18.81 -18.37
N ARG A 449 -15.21 -19.40 -19.11
CA ARG A 449 -15.76 -18.79 -20.34
C ARG A 449 -16.50 -17.48 -20.07
N GLY A 450 -17.19 -17.35 -18.94
CA GLY A 450 -17.81 -16.10 -18.50
C GLY A 450 -16.77 -14.98 -18.34
N ILE A 451 -15.62 -15.29 -17.72
CA ILE A 451 -14.51 -14.33 -17.55
C ILE A 451 -13.86 -14.01 -18.90
N VAL A 452 -13.66 -15.00 -19.79
CA VAL A 452 -13.18 -14.73 -21.17
C VAL A 452 -14.06 -13.69 -21.87
N ALA A 453 -15.39 -13.86 -21.80
CA ALA A 453 -16.32 -12.91 -22.41
C ALA A 453 -16.29 -11.53 -21.73
N GLU A 454 -16.02 -11.47 -20.42
CA GLU A 454 -15.86 -10.20 -19.69
C GLU A 454 -14.60 -9.46 -20.15
N VAL A 455 -13.47 -10.14 -20.21
CA VAL A 455 -12.19 -9.56 -20.67
C VAL A 455 -12.27 -9.14 -22.14
N GLU A 456 -12.94 -9.91 -22.98
CA GLU A 456 -13.19 -9.51 -24.38
C GLU A 456 -13.99 -8.20 -24.47
N ARG A 457 -15.06 -8.06 -23.71
CA ARG A 457 -15.85 -6.81 -23.69
C ARG A 457 -15.01 -5.64 -23.22
N ALA A 458 -14.19 -5.82 -22.18
CA ALA A 458 -13.26 -4.81 -21.68
C ALA A 458 -12.23 -4.41 -22.75
N ALA A 459 -11.65 -5.38 -23.43
CA ALA A 459 -10.72 -5.17 -24.55
C ALA A 459 -11.32 -4.33 -25.66
N LEU A 460 -12.51 -4.71 -26.16
CA LEU A 460 -13.18 -4.01 -27.24
C LEU A 460 -13.57 -2.58 -26.84
N ALA A 461 -14.05 -2.37 -25.61
CA ALA A 461 -14.36 -1.06 -25.09
C ALA A 461 -13.09 -0.19 -24.96
N ARG A 462 -12.01 -0.75 -24.45
CA ARG A 462 -10.72 -0.04 -24.35
C ARG A 462 -10.18 0.35 -25.71
N LEU A 463 -10.14 -0.54 -26.68
CA LEU A 463 -9.67 -0.26 -28.05
C LEU A 463 -10.50 0.84 -28.71
N LEU A 464 -11.80 0.87 -28.48
CA LEU A 464 -12.67 1.94 -28.98
C LEU A 464 -12.31 3.30 -28.33
N THR A 465 -12.08 3.33 -27.04
CA THR A 465 -11.62 4.52 -26.30
C THR A 465 -10.29 5.01 -26.86
N GLU A 466 -9.33 4.11 -27.03
CA GLU A 466 -8.01 4.47 -27.56
C GLU A 466 -8.07 4.99 -28.99
N ARG A 467 -8.89 4.37 -29.84
CA ARG A 467 -9.14 4.92 -31.20
C ARG A 467 -9.65 6.36 -31.14
N THR A 468 -10.62 6.64 -30.25
CA THR A 468 -11.20 7.98 -30.11
C THR A 468 -10.15 8.99 -29.65
N LEU A 469 -9.33 8.62 -28.68
CA LEU A 469 -8.24 9.47 -28.18
C LEU A 469 -7.17 9.69 -29.26
N SER A 470 -6.85 8.65 -30.03
CA SER A 470 -5.87 8.74 -31.13
C SER A 470 -6.39 9.62 -32.26
N GLN A 471 -7.67 9.53 -32.63
CA GLN A 471 -8.27 10.41 -33.63
C GLN A 471 -8.25 11.90 -33.19
N ALA A 472 -8.54 12.16 -31.92
CA ALA A 472 -8.43 13.52 -31.35
C ALA A 472 -6.97 14.03 -31.36
N ALA A 473 -6.01 13.17 -31.00
CA ALA A 473 -4.61 13.51 -31.03
C ALA A 473 -4.13 13.85 -32.45
N LEU A 474 -4.49 13.04 -33.44
CA LEU A 474 -4.16 13.26 -34.85
C LEU A 474 -4.76 14.56 -35.38
N ALA A 475 -6.02 14.85 -35.04
CA ALA A 475 -6.68 16.10 -35.41
C ALA A 475 -6.00 17.36 -34.83
N SER A 476 -5.26 17.16 -33.70
CA SER A 476 -4.46 18.20 -33.04
C SER A 476 -3.00 18.21 -33.47
N GLY A 477 -2.64 17.48 -34.53
CA GLY A 477 -1.25 17.43 -35.06
C GLY A 477 -0.35 16.40 -34.37
N GLY A 478 -0.90 15.45 -33.66
CA GLY A 478 -0.15 14.33 -33.06
C GLY A 478 0.48 13.43 -34.10
N ALA A 479 1.58 12.74 -33.72
CA ALA A 479 2.34 11.86 -34.61
C ALA A 479 1.57 10.56 -34.89
N ALA A 480 1.31 10.26 -36.17
CA ALA A 480 0.55 9.10 -36.59
C ALA A 480 1.18 7.77 -36.14
N ASP A 481 2.49 7.63 -36.23
CA ASP A 481 3.21 6.43 -35.81
C ASP A 481 3.05 6.15 -34.31
N LYS A 482 3.06 7.22 -33.47
CA LYS A 482 2.81 7.08 -32.04
C LYS A 482 1.40 6.58 -31.74
N GLU A 483 0.41 7.14 -32.44
CA GLU A 483 -1.00 6.75 -32.20
C GLU A 483 -1.29 5.33 -32.66
N ARG A 484 -0.66 4.89 -33.75
CA ARG A 484 -0.68 3.49 -34.21
C ARG A 484 -0.03 2.58 -33.18
N ASP A 485 1.16 2.94 -32.70
CA ASP A 485 1.90 2.16 -31.72
C ASP A 485 1.12 1.96 -30.41
N ILE A 486 0.39 2.97 -29.95
CA ILE A 486 -0.48 2.86 -28.77
C ILE A 486 -1.59 1.83 -29.00
N LEU A 487 -2.30 1.91 -30.12
CA LEU A 487 -3.37 0.95 -30.46
C LEU A 487 -2.87 -0.48 -30.61
N GLU A 488 -1.74 -0.66 -31.30
CA GLU A 488 -1.10 -1.96 -31.48
C GLU A 488 -0.66 -2.56 -30.13
N THR A 489 -0.11 -1.72 -29.24
CA THR A 489 0.33 -2.12 -27.92
C THR A 489 -0.85 -2.54 -27.04
N TRP A 490 -1.95 -1.79 -27.02
CA TRP A 490 -3.18 -2.20 -26.33
C TRP A 490 -3.76 -3.49 -26.89
N GLY A 491 -3.75 -3.66 -28.22
CA GLY A 491 -4.19 -4.88 -28.87
C GLY A 491 -3.35 -6.10 -28.45
N SER A 492 -2.04 -5.94 -28.47
CA SER A 492 -1.10 -6.99 -28.02
C SER A 492 -1.28 -7.30 -26.53
N TRP A 493 -1.48 -6.29 -25.70
CA TRP A 493 -1.72 -6.48 -24.26
C TRP A 493 -3.00 -7.29 -24.01
N TYR A 494 -4.11 -6.95 -24.68
CA TYR A 494 -5.36 -7.72 -24.51
C TYR A 494 -5.35 -9.09 -25.16
N ASP A 495 -4.61 -9.29 -26.25
CA ASP A 495 -4.39 -10.63 -26.82
C ASP A 495 -3.69 -11.53 -25.80
N GLY A 496 -2.66 -11.01 -25.13
CA GLY A 496 -1.97 -11.69 -24.02
C GLY A 496 -2.86 -11.89 -22.79
N ALA A 497 -3.65 -10.89 -22.41
CA ALA A 497 -4.58 -10.99 -21.27
C ALA A 497 -5.63 -12.08 -21.49
N LEU A 498 -6.19 -12.19 -22.70
CA LEU A 498 -7.10 -13.27 -23.08
C LEU A 498 -6.40 -14.63 -23.08
N ALA A 499 -5.16 -14.72 -23.57
CA ALA A 499 -4.39 -15.97 -23.51
C ALA A 499 -4.16 -16.43 -22.05
N ALA A 500 -3.92 -15.50 -21.14
CA ALA A 500 -3.72 -15.79 -19.72
C ALA A 500 -4.97 -16.38 -19.04
N THR A 501 -6.18 -16.17 -19.57
CA THR A 501 -7.42 -16.78 -19.03
C THR A 501 -7.41 -18.31 -19.06
N ALA A 502 -6.46 -18.92 -19.75
CA ALA A 502 -6.29 -20.38 -19.79
C ALA A 502 -5.97 -21.01 -18.42
N ASP A 503 -5.54 -20.22 -17.43
CA ASP A 503 -5.25 -20.70 -16.07
C ASP A 503 -6.44 -20.63 -15.10
N ILE A 504 -7.57 -20.05 -15.51
CA ILE A 504 -8.75 -19.84 -14.67
C ILE A 504 -9.41 -21.16 -14.30
N GLU A 505 -9.73 -21.98 -15.29
CA GLU A 505 -10.44 -23.24 -15.07
C GLU A 505 -9.62 -24.19 -14.18
N VAL A 506 -10.22 -24.67 -13.11
CA VAL A 506 -9.57 -25.60 -12.17
C VAL A 506 -9.27 -26.91 -12.88
N GLY A 507 -8.01 -27.33 -12.86
CA GLY A 507 -7.57 -28.54 -13.56
C GLY A 507 -7.12 -28.32 -15.00
N GLY A 508 -7.18 -27.07 -15.48
CA GLY A 508 -6.76 -26.67 -16.83
C GLY A 508 -7.93 -26.50 -17.80
N SER A 509 -7.71 -25.67 -18.82
CA SER A 509 -8.74 -25.32 -19.80
C SER A 509 -9.29 -26.55 -20.57
N SER A 510 -10.62 -26.69 -20.52
CA SER A 510 -11.36 -27.64 -21.36
C SER A 510 -11.29 -27.24 -22.83
N PRO A 511 -11.62 -28.16 -23.80
CA PRO A 511 -11.70 -27.80 -25.21
C PRO A 511 -12.60 -26.60 -25.49
N ASP A 512 -13.75 -26.53 -24.87
CA ASP A 512 -14.71 -25.42 -25.02
C ASP A 512 -14.12 -24.11 -24.53
N THR A 513 -13.42 -24.10 -23.39
CA THR A 513 -12.74 -22.94 -22.86
C THR A 513 -11.63 -22.47 -23.81
N ARG A 514 -10.81 -23.37 -24.32
CA ARG A 514 -9.77 -23.04 -25.33
C ARG A 514 -10.38 -22.43 -26.59
N THR A 515 -11.47 -23.00 -27.10
CA THR A 515 -12.18 -22.47 -28.26
C THR A 515 -12.71 -21.06 -28.00
N ALA A 516 -13.27 -20.82 -26.82
CA ALA A 516 -13.76 -19.48 -26.44
C ALA A 516 -12.63 -18.45 -26.36
N ILE A 517 -11.47 -18.84 -25.80
CA ILE A 517 -10.27 -17.98 -25.71
C ILE A 517 -9.79 -17.58 -27.11
N GLU A 518 -9.59 -18.55 -28.02
CA GLU A 518 -9.09 -18.24 -29.36
C GLU A 518 -10.09 -17.39 -30.15
N ALA A 519 -11.37 -17.70 -30.07
CA ALA A 519 -12.40 -16.88 -30.72
C ALA A 519 -12.43 -15.43 -30.21
N ALA A 520 -12.26 -15.20 -28.91
CA ALA A 520 -12.17 -13.87 -28.33
C ALA A 520 -10.91 -13.12 -28.80
N ARG A 521 -9.75 -13.80 -28.81
CA ARG A 521 -8.50 -13.25 -29.34
C ARG A 521 -8.60 -12.85 -30.81
N GLU A 522 -9.20 -13.69 -31.65
CA GLU A 522 -9.44 -13.37 -33.07
C GLU A 522 -10.29 -12.11 -33.22
N ARG A 523 -11.38 -11.96 -32.45
CA ARG A 523 -12.22 -10.75 -32.50
C ARG A 523 -11.48 -9.50 -32.06
N VAL A 524 -10.65 -9.59 -31.01
CA VAL A 524 -9.81 -8.47 -30.55
C VAL A 524 -8.79 -8.07 -31.62
N ARG A 525 -8.07 -9.04 -32.23
CA ARG A 525 -7.14 -8.77 -33.34
C ARG A 525 -7.85 -8.10 -34.54
N ALA A 526 -9.03 -8.58 -34.90
CA ALA A 526 -9.82 -7.99 -35.98
C ALA A 526 -10.23 -6.52 -35.63
N ALA A 527 -10.62 -6.27 -34.39
CA ALA A 527 -10.95 -4.92 -33.93
C ALA A 527 -9.73 -3.98 -34.00
N VAL A 528 -8.54 -4.43 -33.60
CA VAL A 528 -7.29 -3.66 -33.73
C VAL A 528 -7.05 -3.26 -35.18
N GLN A 529 -7.14 -4.20 -36.13
CA GLN A 529 -6.94 -3.91 -37.55
C GLN A 529 -7.97 -2.92 -38.08
N ALA A 530 -9.24 -3.05 -37.71
CA ALA A 530 -10.28 -2.11 -38.09
C ALA A 530 -10.04 -0.69 -37.52
N HIS A 531 -9.55 -0.59 -36.28
CA HIS A 531 -9.23 0.69 -35.65
C HIS A 531 -7.99 1.33 -36.28
N LEU A 532 -6.96 0.56 -36.58
CA LEU A 532 -5.76 1.06 -37.27
C LEU A 532 -6.08 1.58 -38.70
N ALA A 533 -6.93 0.86 -39.41
CA ALA A 533 -7.40 1.32 -40.73
C ALA A 533 -8.17 2.64 -40.63
N ALA A 534 -8.94 2.84 -39.56
CA ALA A 534 -9.69 4.08 -39.30
C ALA A 534 -8.81 5.28 -38.88
N LEU A 535 -7.53 5.07 -38.57
CA LEU A 535 -6.55 6.14 -38.31
C LEU A 535 -5.76 6.55 -39.56
N ALA A 536 -5.87 5.80 -40.68
CA ALA A 536 -5.23 6.19 -41.91
C ALA A 536 -5.80 7.54 -42.41
N PRO A 537 -4.99 8.46 -42.91
CA PRO A 537 -5.50 9.67 -43.54
C PRO A 537 -6.43 9.28 -44.71
N ARG A 538 -7.60 9.93 -44.76
CA ARG A 538 -8.56 9.79 -45.88
C ARG A 538 -8.00 10.39 -47.12
#